data_218064b89d7fe8585cec23073ef5a899
#
_entry.id   218064b89d7fe8585cec23073ef5a899
#
_cell.length_a   1.000
_cell.length_b   1.000
_cell.length_c   1.000
_cell.angle_alpha   90.00
_cell.angle_beta   90.00
_cell.angle_gamma   90.00
#
_symmetry.space_group_name_H-M   'P 1'
#
loop_
_entity.id
_entity.type
_entity.pdbx_description
1 polymer ?
#
loop_
_entity_poly.entity_id
_entity_poly.type
_entity_poly.pdbx_seq_one_letter_code
_entity_poly.pdbx_strand_id
1 'polypeptide(L)'
;MKFTYTISSDDQLILARIQGSVGFVFFRQSLLYVWNHPLYKPEYNTIVDLSEANVNLRTLEISALIEMLVDRKARFNSKFTLIVTKPFEAALAMIFESKLVQSMPTKTFTNIEDAAQYVGSTEKRIEHLCRKKPMEVPIGDVLNFAVK
;
A
#
# COMPACT_ATOMS: atom_id res chain seq x y z
N MET A 1 4.55 12.56 10.30
CA MET A 1 4.30 11.24 9.70
C MET A 1 2.92 10.76 10.11
N LYS A 2 2.13 10.31 9.17
CA LYS A 2 0.76 9.87 9.43
C LYS A 2 0.45 8.62 8.59
N PHE A 3 -0.18 7.63 9.21
CA PHE A 3 -0.59 6.40 8.55
C PHE A 3 -2.08 6.17 8.78
N THR A 4 -2.83 6.04 7.71
CA THR A 4 -4.27 5.70 7.75
C THR A 4 -4.54 4.55 6.80
N TYR A 5 -5.51 3.71 7.13
CA TYR A 5 -5.92 2.65 6.23
C TYR A 5 -7.40 2.31 6.41
N THR A 6 -7.97 1.69 5.39
CA THR A 6 -9.35 1.20 5.39
C THR A 6 -9.37 -0.16 4.70
N ILE A 7 -10.06 -1.14 5.29
CA ILE A 7 -10.30 -2.44 4.68
C ILE A 7 -11.79 -2.55 4.41
N SER A 8 -12.16 -2.71 3.14
CA SER A 8 -13.55 -2.89 2.73
C SER A 8 -13.77 -4.31 2.25
N SER A 9 -14.48 -5.12 3.04
CA SER A 9 -14.82 -6.48 2.65
C SER A 9 -15.80 -6.51 1.47
N ASP A 10 -16.71 -5.55 1.41
CA ASP A 10 -17.69 -5.44 0.32
C ASP A 10 -17.03 -5.15 -1.02
N ASP A 11 -15.98 -4.35 -1.01
CA ASP A 11 -15.22 -3.98 -2.21
C ASP A 11 -14.01 -4.89 -2.45
N GLN A 12 -13.69 -5.75 -1.50
CA GLN A 12 -12.49 -6.59 -1.52
C GLN A 12 -11.23 -5.74 -1.76
N LEU A 13 -11.13 -4.65 -1.00
CA LEU A 13 -10.15 -3.60 -1.25
C LEU A 13 -9.52 -3.12 0.07
N ILE A 14 -8.22 -2.89 0.01
CA ILE A 14 -7.43 -2.30 1.08
C ILE A 14 -6.91 -0.95 0.57
N LEU A 15 -7.20 0.10 1.31
CA LEU A 15 -6.72 1.45 1.01
C LEU A 15 -5.79 1.88 2.13
N ALA A 16 -4.56 2.22 1.81
CA ALA A 16 -3.59 2.72 2.78
C ALA A 16 -3.03 4.06 2.31
N ARG A 17 -2.77 4.95 3.25
CA ARG A 17 -2.19 6.25 2.96
C ARG A 17 -1.09 6.55 3.96
N ILE A 18 0.06 6.95 3.44
CA ILE A 18 1.21 7.36 4.25
C ILE A 18 1.54 8.81 3.89
N GLN A 19 1.70 9.65 4.91
CA GLN A 19 2.07 11.06 4.77
C GLN A 19 3.34 11.34 5.57
N GLY A 20 4.23 12.16 5.01
CA GLY A 20 5.49 12.53 5.63
C GLY A 20 6.65 11.61 5.25
N SER A 21 7.75 11.70 5.97
CA SER A 21 8.96 10.93 5.68
C SER A 21 8.80 9.47 6.09
N VAL A 22 9.05 8.55 5.15
CA VAL A 22 8.89 7.11 5.39
C VAL A 22 10.14 6.36 4.94
N GLY A 23 10.70 5.57 5.85
CA GLY A 23 11.80 4.65 5.56
C GLY A 23 11.34 3.19 5.58
N PHE A 24 12.31 2.29 5.47
CA PHE A 24 12.05 0.84 5.37
C PHE A 24 11.29 0.29 6.58
N VAL A 25 11.75 0.60 7.79
CA VAL A 25 11.14 0.04 9.02
C VAL A 25 9.67 0.42 9.11
N PHE A 26 9.35 1.70 8.88
CA PHE A 26 7.97 2.16 8.96
C PHE A 26 7.10 1.52 7.87
N PHE A 27 7.61 1.47 6.64
CA PHE A 27 6.87 0.86 5.52
C PHE A 27 6.58 -0.63 5.79
N ARG A 28 7.61 -1.37 6.20
CA ARG A 28 7.48 -2.77 6.55
C ARG A 28 6.47 -2.99 7.68
N GLN A 29 6.59 -2.23 8.74
CA GLN A 29 5.69 -2.34 9.90
C GLN A 29 4.25 -1.97 9.54
N SER A 30 4.05 -0.99 8.66
CA SER A 30 2.72 -0.61 8.17
C SER A 30 2.05 -1.76 7.43
N LEU A 31 2.79 -2.45 6.56
CA LEU A 31 2.28 -3.64 5.86
C LEU A 31 1.87 -4.72 6.85
N LEU A 32 2.75 -5.06 7.78
CA LEU A 32 2.48 -6.08 8.78
C LEU A 32 1.29 -5.73 9.67
N TYR A 33 1.16 -4.47 10.03
CA TYR A 33 0.05 -3.98 10.83
C TYR A 33 -1.29 -4.21 10.13
N VAL A 34 -1.39 -3.85 8.85
CA VAL A 34 -2.59 -4.05 8.04
C VAL A 34 -2.87 -5.54 7.85
N TRP A 35 -1.85 -6.33 7.55
CA TRP A 35 -1.99 -7.76 7.31
C TRP A 35 -2.44 -8.54 8.55
N ASN A 36 -2.23 -8.00 9.73
CA ASN A 36 -2.66 -8.62 10.99
C ASN A 36 -4.08 -8.22 11.41
N HIS A 37 -4.74 -7.37 10.64
CA HIS A 37 -6.11 -6.95 10.93
C HIS A 37 -7.08 -8.11 10.66
N PRO A 38 -8.13 -8.30 11.53
CA PRO A 38 -9.09 -9.40 11.36
C PRO A 38 -9.84 -9.41 10.02
N LEU A 39 -10.03 -8.25 9.40
CA LEU A 39 -10.72 -8.12 8.12
C LEU A 39 -9.79 -8.31 6.91
N TYR A 40 -8.48 -8.38 7.14
CA TYR A 40 -7.52 -8.55 6.05
C TYR A 40 -7.68 -9.91 5.38
N LYS A 41 -7.63 -9.90 4.04
CA LYS A 41 -7.51 -11.11 3.24
C LYS A 41 -6.49 -10.88 2.12
N PRO A 42 -5.58 -11.83 1.87
CA PRO A 42 -4.53 -11.65 0.87
C PRO A 42 -5.06 -11.54 -0.57
N GLU A 43 -6.25 -12.03 -0.86
CA GLU A 43 -6.89 -11.89 -2.17
C GLU A 43 -7.45 -10.50 -2.44
N TYR A 44 -7.55 -9.62 -1.43
CA TYR A 44 -8.01 -8.25 -1.64
C TYR A 44 -6.97 -7.44 -2.40
N ASN A 45 -7.45 -6.62 -3.33
CA ASN A 45 -6.60 -5.64 -4.02
C ASN A 45 -6.17 -4.53 -3.05
N THR A 46 -5.00 -3.96 -3.27
CA THR A 46 -4.44 -2.92 -2.39
C THR A 46 -4.08 -1.68 -3.18
N ILE A 47 -4.46 -0.52 -2.66
CA ILE A 47 -3.97 0.79 -3.12
C ILE A 47 -3.20 1.42 -1.96
N VAL A 48 -1.96 1.80 -2.21
CA VAL A 48 -1.13 2.55 -1.27
C VAL A 48 -0.91 3.95 -1.83
N ASP A 49 -1.50 4.94 -1.18
CA ASP A 49 -1.35 6.33 -1.58
C ASP A 49 -0.12 6.94 -0.90
N LEU A 50 0.90 7.20 -1.70
CA LEU A 50 2.15 7.83 -1.29
C LEU A 50 2.28 9.25 -1.84
N SER A 51 1.19 9.85 -2.32
CA SER A 51 1.23 11.18 -2.94
C SER A 51 1.78 12.28 -2.03
N GLU A 52 1.61 12.13 -0.72
CA GLU A 52 2.12 13.09 0.28
C GLU A 52 3.26 12.50 1.11
N ALA A 53 3.88 11.42 0.66
CA ALA A 53 5.01 10.80 1.33
C ALA A 53 6.34 11.23 0.71
N ASN A 54 7.37 11.31 1.56
CA ASN A 54 8.76 11.40 1.15
C ASN A 54 9.40 10.04 1.47
N VAL A 55 9.63 9.25 0.43
CA VAL A 55 10.07 7.85 0.59
C VAL A 55 11.58 7.79 0.52
N ASN A 56 12.19 7.17 1.51
CA ASN A 56 13.64 6.94 1.57
C ASN A 56 13.92 5.45 1.70
N LEU A 57 14.08 4.79 0.57
CA LEU A 57 14.33 3.36 0.48
C LEU A 57 15.56 3.09 -0.39
N ARG A 58 16.43 2.18 0.08
CA ARG A 58 17.56 1.67 -0.68
C ARG A 58 17.14 0.44 -1.48
N THR A 59 17.94 0.10 -2.50
CA THR A 59 17.62 -1.02 -3.41
C THR A 59 17.39 -2.34 -2.67
N LEU A 60 18.25 -2.65 -1.69
CA LEU A 60 18.11 -3.87 -0.89
C LEU A 60 16.82 -3.87 -0.05
N GLU A 61 16.42 -2.69 0.43
CA GLU A 61 15.18 -2.53 1.20
C GLU A 61 13.95 -2.71 0.32
N ILE A 62 13.99 -2.21 -0.90
CA ILE A 62 12.94 -2.45 -1.90
C ILE A 62 12.81 -3.94 -2.18
N SER A 63 13.93 -4.65 -2.35
CA SER A 63 13.92 -6.10 -2.59
C SER A 63 13.31 -6.86 -1.41
N ALA A 64 13.60 -6.46 -0.18
CA ALA A 64 13.04 -7.07 1.01
C ALA A 64 11.51 -6.88 1.09
N LEU A 65 11.01 -5.69 0.74
CA LEU A 65 9.57 -5.43 0.70
C LEU A 65 8.87 -6.26 -0.38
N ILE A 66 9.52 -6.43 -1.53
CA ILE A 66 8.99 -7.25 -2.62
C ILE A 66 8.87 -8.70 -2.18
N GLU A 67 9.87 -9.26 -1.51
CA GLU A 67 9.81 -10.63 -0.96
C GLU A 67 8.64 -10.81 -0.01
N MET A 68 8.41 -9.84 0.88
CA MET A 68 7.28 -9.89 1.80
C MET A 68 5.94 -9.92 1.07
N LEU A 69 5.79 -9.07 0.06
CA LEU A 69 4.55 -9.01 -0.73
C LEU A 69 4.32 -10.30 -1.54
N VAL A 70 5.36 -10.81 -2.17
CA VAL A 70 5.29 -12.06 -2.96
C VAL A 70 4.89 -13.21 -2.06
N ASP A 71 5.53 -13.36 -0.90
CA ASP A 71 5.23 -14.44 0.04
C ASP A 71 3.79 -14.38 0.53
N ARG A 72 3.24 -13.19 0.71
CA ARG A 72 1.90 -13.01 1.26
C ARG A 72 0.79 -13.08 0.23
N LYS A 73 1.01 -12.50 -0.97
CA LYS A 73 -0.08 -12.17 -1.88
C LYS A 73 0.02 -12.80 -3.27
N ALA A 74 1.20 -13.22 -3.73
CA ALA A 74 1.41 -13.60 -5.14
C ALA A 74 0.49 -14.73 -5.61
N ARG A 75 0.29 -15.77 -4.81
CA ARG A 75 -0.57 -16.91 -5.16
C ARG A 75 -2.05 -16.55 -5.30
N PHE A 76 -2.48 -15.42 -4.78
CA PHE A 76 -3.86 -14.96 -4.85
C PHE A 76 -4.11 -14.06 -6.05
N ASN A 77 -3.06 -13.70 -6.79
CA ASN A 77 -3.12 -12.83 -7.97
C ASN A 77 -3.83 -11.49 -7.71
N SER A 78 -3.77 -10.99 -6.48
CA SER A 78 -4.35 -9.70 -6.12
C SER A 78 -3.51 -8.56 -6.65
N LYS A 79 -4.16 -7.46 -7.02
CA LYS A 79 -3.50 -6.28 -7.58
C LYS A 79 -2.89 -5.43 -6.46
N PHE A 80 -1.67 -4.98 -6.67
CA PHE A 80 -0.99 -4.06 -5.77
C PHE A 80 -0.68 -2.77 -6.52
N THR A 81 -1.14 -1.64 -5.99
CA THR A 81 -1.13 -0.36 -6.70
C THR A 81 -0.55 0.73 -5.83
N LEU A 82 0.34 1.53 -6.41
CA LEU A 82 0.93 2.69 -5.76
C LEU A 82 0.47 3.97 -6.44
N ILE A 83 0.19 5.01 -5.66
CA ILE A 83 -0.05 6.35 -6.16
C ILE A 83 1.12 7.22 -5.71
N VAL A 84 1.82 7.82 -6.67
CA VAL A 84 2.96 8.69 -6.43
C VAL A 84 2.85 9.92 -7.33
N THR A 85 3.21 11.09 -6.82
CA THR A 85 3.11 12.35 -7.57
C THR A 85 4.44 13.06 -7.72
N LYS A 86 5.43 12.73 -6.87
CA LYS A 86 6.73 13.39 -6.86
C LYS A 86 7.73 12.60 -7.70
N PRO A 87 8.65 13.25 -8.44
CA PRO A 87 9.56 12.57 -9.36
C PRO A 87 10.44 11.50 -8.71
N PHE A 88 10.97 11.75 -7.53
CA PHE A 88 11.85 10.80 -6.83
C PHE A 88 11.06 9.54 -6.43
N GLU A 89 9.92 9.72 -5.81
CA GLU A 89 9.05 8.62 -5.39
C GLU A 89 8.50 7.85 -6.59
N ALA A 90 8.21 8.54 -7.68
CA ALA A 90 7.79 7.89 -8.93
C ALA A 90 8.89 6.99 -9.48
N ALA A 91 10.15 7.43 -9.44
CA ALA A 91 11.28 6.61 -9.87
C ALA A 91 11.44 5.35 -9.02
N LEU A 92 11.34 5.48 -7.70
CA LEU A 92 11.38 4.33 -6.78
C LEU A 92 10.22 3.36 -7.04
N ALA A 93 9.03 3.90 -7.26
CA ALA A 93 7.84 3.10 -7.53
C ALA A 93 7.96 2.32 -8.84
N MET A 94 8.59 2.88 -9.86
CA MET A 94 8.85 2.20 -11.13
C MET A 94 9.81 1.02 -10.95
N ILE A 95 10.83 1.17 -10.11
CA ILE A 95 11.75 0.07 -9.78
C ILE A 95 10.97 -1.04 -9.07
N PHE A 96 10.17 -0.67 -8.10
CA PHE A 96 9.33 -1.58 -7.34
C PHE A 96 8.35 -2.33 -8.26
N GLU A 97 7.63 -1.63 -9.12
CA GLU A 97 6.69 -2.20 -10.08
C GLU A 97 7.38 -3.18 -11.02
N SER A 98 8.51 -2.80 -11.61
CA SER A 98 9.23 -3.64 -12.57
C SER A 98 9.66 -4.98 -12.01
N LYS A 99 9.94 -5.04 -10.71
CA LYS A 99 10.30 -6.28 -10.01
C LYS A 99 9.08 -7.06 -9.55
N LEU A 100 8.09 -6.38 -8.98
CA LEU A 100 6.93 -7.04 -8.40
C LEU A 100 5.95 -7.57 -9.45
N VAL A 101 5.85 -6.93 -10.61
CA VAL A 101 4.94 -7.34 -11.70
C VAL A 101 5.25 -8.73 -12.24
N GLN A 102 6.47 -9.21 -12.07
CA GLN A 102 6.86 -10.57 -12.46
C GLN A 102 6.16 -11.64 -11.62
N SER A 103 5.71 -11.30 -10.43
CA SER A 103 5.10 -12.23 -9.48
C SER A 103 3.62 -11.97 -9.22
N MET A 104 3.17 -10.73 -9.35
CA MET A 104 1.76 -10.37 -9.12
C MET A 104 1.41 -9.08 -9.87
N PRO A 105 0.12 -8.88 -10.22
CA PRO A 105 -0.30 -7.67 -10.94
C PRO A 105 0.02 -6.42 -10.11
N THR A 106 0.86 -5.55 -10.69
CA THR A 106 1.34 -4.34 -10.00
C THR A 106 1.35 -3.19 -10.99
N LYS A 107 0.85 -2.03 -10.60
CA LYS A 107 0.90 -0.84 -11.43
C LYS A 107 0.98 0.42 -10.57
N THR A 108 1.70 1.42 -11.08
CA THR A 108 1.89 2.72 -10.44
C THR A 108 1.09 3.78 -11.19
N PHE A 109 0.45 4.66 -10.43
CA PHE A 109 -0.37 5.74 -10.99
C PHE A 109 0.01 7.07 -10.35
N THR A 110 -0.39 8.17 -10.99
CA THR A 110 -0.18 9.52 -10.48
C THR A 110 -1.45 10.15 -9.90
N ASN A 111 -2.60 9.47 -10.02
CA ASN A 111 -3.88 9.96 -9.52
C ASN A 111 -4.76 8.78 -9.06
N ILE A 112 -5.74 9.12 -8.25
CA ILE A 112 -6.64 8.14 -7.64
C ILE A 112 -7.64 7.56 -8.66
N GLU A 113 -8.03 8.33 -9.66
CA GLU A 113 -9.01 7.89 -10.66
C GLU A 113 -8.52 6.66 -11.43
N ASP A 114 -7.29 6.74 -11.96
CA ASP A 114 -6.70 5.64 -12.72
C ASP A 114 -6.41 4.42 -11.84
N ALA A 115 -5.95 4.66 -10.61
CA ALA A 115 -5.72 3.59 -9.64
C ALA A 115 -7.03 2.87 -9.29
N ALA A 116 -8.11 3.63 -9.12
CA ALA A 116 -9.43 3.08 -8.83
C ALA A 116 -9.92 2.18 -9.96
N GLN A 117 -9.81 2.63 -11.20
CA GLN A 117 -10.19 1.83 -12.37
C GLN A 117 -9.42 0.52 -12.45
N TYR A 118 -8.12 0.57 -12.17
CA TYR A 118 -7.26 -0.61 -12.22
C TYR A 118 -7.72 -1.70 -11.26
N VAL A 119 -8.20 -1.34 -10.08
CA VAL A 119 -8.71 -2.30 -9.08
C VAL A 119 -10.21 -2.58 -9.22
N GLY A 120 -10.85 -2.09 -10.28
CA GLY A 120 -12.26 -2.34 -10.54
C GLY A 120 -13.22 -1.48 -9.72
N SER A 121 -12.78 -0.31 -9.28
CA SER A 121 -13.58 0.63 -8.49
C SER A 121 -13.73 1.99 -9.20
N THR A 122 -14.20 2.99 -8.49
CA THR A 122 -14.33 4.36 -8.99
C THR A 122 -13.73 5.34 -7.98
N GLU A 123 -13.33 6.52 -8.45
CA GLU A 123 -12.82 7.58 -7.59
C GLU A 123 -13.84 7.92 -6.49
N LYS A 124 -15.11 8.05 -6.84
CA LYS A 124 -16.17 8.35 -5.88
C LYS A 124 -16.30 7.29 -4.79
N ARG A 125 -16.20 6.01 -5.16
CA ARG A 125 -16.29 4.92 -4.19
C ARG A 125 -15.10 4.93 -3.25
N ILE A 126 -13.91 5.17 -3.76
CA ILE A 126 -12.69 5.25 -2.95
C ILE A 126 -12.75 6.44 -2.00
N GLU A 127 -13.18 7.61 -2.47
CA GLU A 127 -13.38 8.78 -1.61
C GLU A 127 -14.39 8.49 -0.49
N HIS A 128 -15.48 7.84 -0.83
CA HIS A 128 -16.49 7.44 0.15
C HIS A 128 -15.89 6.54 1.24
N LEU A 129 -15.13 5.52 0.85
CA LEU A 129 -14.48 4.60 1.78
C LEU A 129 -13.47 5.33 2.69
N CYS A 130 -12.71 6.27 2.13
CA CYS A 130 -11.75 7.06 2.89
C CYS A 130 -12.42 8.00 3.91
N ARG A 131 -13.64 8.47 3.63
CA ARG A 131 -14.38 9.36 4.54
C ARG A 131 -15.12 8.61 5.64
N LYS A 132 -15.52 7.38 5.39
CA LYS A 132 -16.45 6.64 6.26
C LYS A 132 -15.88 6.20 7.59
N LYS A 133 -14.61 6.13 7.81
CA LYS A 133 -13.84 5.84 9.03
C LYS A 133 -12.47 5.28 8.65
N PRO A 134 -11.55 6.11 8.17
CA PRO A 134 -10.19 5.66 8.03
C PRO A 134 -9.65 5.35 9.42
N MET A 135 -9.00 4.21 9.56
CA MET A 135 -8.31 3.89 10.80
C MET A 135 -6.98 4.60 10.81
N GLU A 136 -6.90 5.69 11.58
CA GLU A 136 -5.64 6.37 11.83
C GLU A 136 -4.86 5.58 12.87
N VAL A 137 -3.65 5.20 12.53
CA VAL A 137 -2.79 4.40 13.40
C VAL A 137 -1.74 5.31 14.03
N PRO A 138 -1.67 5.37 15.38
CA PRO A 138 -0.58 6.10 16.03
C PRO A 138 0.78 5.56 15.58
N ILE A 139 1.71 6.46 15.29
CA ILE A 139 3.04 6.11 14.77
C ILE A 139 3.75 5.12 15.70
N GLY A 140 3.66 5.32 17.02
CA GLY A 140 4.25 4.41 17.98
C GLY A 140 3.69 2.98 17.88
N ASP A 141 2.39 2.85 17.59
CA ASP A 141 1.77 1.52 17.43
C ASP A 141 2.31 0.79 16.21
N VAL A 142 2.57 1.52 15.12
CA VAL A 142 3.17 0.95 13.90
C VAL A 142 4.61 0.51 14.19
N LEU A 143 5.42 1.41 14.75
CA LEU A 143 6.85 1.16 14.97
C LEU A 143 7.10 0.05 16.00
N ASN A 144 6.23 -0.09 16.99
CA ASN A 144 6.36 -1.10 18.04
C ASN A 144 5.55 -2.38 17.76
N PHE A 145 4.95 -2.48 16.60
CA PHE A 145 4.14 -3.66 16.26
C PHE A 145 5.02 -4.90 16.14
N ALA A 146 4.66 -5.93 16.92
CA ALA A 146 5.32 -7.24 16.86
C ALA A 146 4.35 -8.25 16.23
N VAL A 147 4.82 -8.94 15.20
CA VAL A 147 4.05 -10.02 14.56
C VAL A 147 4.04 -11.23 15.50
N LYS A 148 2.86 -11.67 15.86
CA LYS A 148 2.69 -12.88 16.66
C LYS A 148 2.59 -14.11 15.77
#